data_f2e34df5e0f1f3d5c93ce9f767154e69
#
_entry.id   f2e34df5e0f1f3d5c93ce9f767154e69
#
_cell.length_a   1.000
_cell.length_b   1.000
_cell.length_c   1.000
_cell.angle_alpha   90.00
_cell.angle_beta   90.00
_cell.angle_gamma   90.00
#
_symmetry.space_group_name_H-M   'P 1'
#
loop_
_entity.id
_entity.type
_entity.pdbx_description
1 polymer ?
#
loop_
_entity_poly.entity_id
_entity_poly.type
_entity_poly.pdbx_seq_one_letter_code
_entity_poly.pdbx_strand_id
1 'polypeptide(L)' 'MTKLIPVTKWNNHHEWPTEAGLRYYIFNAEFNGFNKVMKRVGRRILIDETQFFDWVEEKNGGEV' A
#
# COMPACT_ATOMS: atom_id res chain seq x y z
N MET A 1 -10.02 11.75 7.45
CA MET A 1 -10.55 10.38 7.38
C MET A 1 -9.84 9.60 6.28
N THR A 2 -9.43 8.41 6.60
CA THR A 2 -8.65 7.57 5.72
C THR A 2 -9.54 6.85 4.71
N LYS A 3 -9.07 6.76 3.48
CA LYS A 3 -9.77 6.01 2.45
C LYS A 3 -9.10 4.65 2.28
N LEU A 4 -9.90 3.59 2.31
CA LEU A 4 -9.41 2.23 2.11
C LEU A 4 -9.79 1.77 0.70
N ILE A 5 -8.80 1.37 -0.08
CA ILE A 5 -9.00 0.96 -1.47
C ILE A 5 -8.55 -0.50 -1.61
N PRO A 6 -9.43 -1.38 -2.09
CA PRO A 6 -9.02 -2.76 -2.34
C PRO A 6 -7.87 -2.81 -3.34
N VAL A 7 -6.96 -3.76 -3.15
CA VAL A 7 -5.81 -3.91 -4.05
C VAL A 7 -6.26 -4.03 -5.51
N THR A 8 -7.32 -4.80 -5.75
CA THR A 8 -7.82 -5.01 -7.11
C THR A 8 -8.42 -3.75 -7.74
N LYS A 9 -8.71 -2.74 -6.92
CA LYS A 9 -9.31 -1.49 -7.38
C LYS A 9 -8.35 -0.32 -7.33
N TRP A 10 -7.15 -0.53 -6.81
CA TRP A 10 -6.18 0.54 -6.66
C TRP A 10 -5.93 1.29 -7.97
N ASN A 11 -5.75 0.54 -9.06
CA ASN A 11 -5.42 1.16 -10.33
C ASN A 11 -6.59 1.90 -10.98
N ASN A 12 -7.79 1.82 -10.41
CA ASN A 12 -8.90 2.66 -10.83
C ASN A 12 -8.75 4.08 -10.30
N HIS A 13 -7.93 4.25 -9.28
CA HIS A 13 -7.72 5.55 -8.61
C HIS A 13 -6.33 6.10 -8.84
N HIS A 14 -5.36 5.23 -9.07
CA HIS A 14 -3.95 5.63 -9.20
C HIS A 14 -3.27 4.79 -10.25
N GLU A 15 -2.39 5.41 -11.01
CA GLU A 15 -1.64 4.70 -12.04
C GLU A 15 -0.52 3.85 -11.43
N TRP A 16 0.02 4.29 -10.32
CA TRP A 16 1.15 3.62 -9.69
C TRP A 16 0.86 3.42 -8.21
N PRO A 17 1.28 2.31 -7.65
CA PRO A 17 1.92 1.18 -8.32
C PRO A 17 0.90 0.30 -9.03
N THR A 18 1.39 -0.58 -9.90
CA THR A 18 0.52 -1.56 -10.54
C THR A 18 0.08 -2.58 -9.50
N GLU A 19 -0.94 -3.35 -9.84
CA GLU A 19 -1.40 -4.39 -8.92
C GLU A 19 -0.28 -5.36 -8.58
N ALA A 20 0.55 -5.71 -9.56
CA ALA A 20 1.67 -6.61 -9.31
C ALA A 20 2.66 -5.99 -8.33
N GLY A 21 2.91 -4.70 -8.44
CA GLY A 21 3.78 -3.99 -7.51
C GLY A 21 3.23 -3.97 -6.10
N LEU A 22 1.92 -3.74 -5.99
CA LEU A 22 1.27 -3.77 -4.68
C LEU A 22 1.38 -5.14 -4.04
N ARG A 23 1.17 -6.19 -4.82
CA ARG A 23 1.26 -7.55 -4.28
C ARG A 23 2.68 -7.87 -3.83
N TYR A 24 3.66 -7.33 -4.52
CA TYR A 24 5.06 -7.50 -4.11
C TYR A 24 5.29 -6.84 -2.75
N TYR A 25 4.80 -5.62 -2.56
CA TYR A 25 4.94 -4.94 -1.27
C TYR A 25 4.22 -5.69 -0.16
N ILE A 26 3.04 -6.22 -0.47
CA ILE A 26 2.27 -7.00 0.50
C ILE A 26 3.00 -8.27 0.90
N PHE A 27 3.59 -8.93 -0.08
CA PHE A 27 4.33 -10.16 0.16
C PHE A 27 5.52 -9.92 1.09
N ASN A 28 6.16 -8.76 0.98
CA ASN A 28 7.32 -8.40 1.78
C ASN A 28 6.97 -7.46 2.93
N ALA A 29 5.71 -7.42 3.34
CA ALA A 29 5.24 -6.45 4.32
C ALA A 29 5.98 -6.50 5.65
N GLU A 30 6.43 -7.68 6.05
CA GLU A 30 7.17 -7.83 7.30
C GLU A 30 8.53 -7.15 7.26
N PHE A 31 9.08 -7.01 6.07
CA PHE A 31 10.43 -6.48 5.90
C PHE A 31 10.46 -5.01 5.53
N ASN A 32 9.43 -4.55 4.85
CA ASN A 32 9.43 -3.16 4.36
C ASN A 32 8.50 -2.22 5.10
N GLY A 33 7.80 -2.72 6.13
CA GLY A 33 6.92 -1.88 6.92
C GLY A 33 5.55 -1.64 6.29
N PHE A 34 5.24 -2.34 5.21
CA PHE A 34 3.97 -2.14 4.51
C PHE A 34 2.77 -2.59 5.33
N ASN A 35 2.99 -3.34 6.40
CA ASN A 35 1.91 -3.80 7.28
C ASN A 35 1.05 -2.66 7.81
N LYS A 36 1.66 -1.49 8.03
CA LYS A 36 0.92 -0.34 8.54
C LYS A 36 0.05 0.32 7.47
N VAL A 37 0.30 -0.01 6.21
CA VAL A 37 -0.41 0.57 5.08
C VAL A 37 -1.62 -0.25 4.68
N MET A 38 -1.58 -1.55 4.92
CA MET A 38 -2.66 -2.43 4.48
C MET A 38 -3.52 -2.91 5.63
N LYS A 39 -4.78 -3.20 5.31
CA LYS A 39 -5.73 -3.79 6.23
C LYS A 39 -6.24 -5.08 5.62
N ARG A 40 -6.17 -6.14 6.38
CA ARG A 40 -6.65 -7.43 5.90
C ARG A 40 -7.99 -7.73 6.55
N VAL A 41 -9.02 -7.89 5.73
CA VAL A 41 -10.37 -8.18 6.21
C VAL A 41 -10.85 -9.42 5.49
N GLY A 42 -10.84 -10.56 6.19
CA GLY A 42 -11.17 -11.82 5.54
C GLY A 42 -10.19 -12.11 4.43
N ARG A 43 -10.71 -12.26 3.22
CA ARG A 43 -9.88 -12.53 2.04
C ARG A 43 -9.49 -11.27 1.30
N ARG A 44 -9.98 -10.12 1.76
CA ARG A 44 -9.72 -8.86 1.08
C ARG A 44 -8.55 -8.14 1.71
N ILE A 45 -7.75 -7.55 0.87
CA ILE A 45 -6.67 -6.69 1.31
C ILE A 45 -6.99 -5.29 0.85
N LEU A 46 -7.07 -4.38 1.82
CA LEU A 46 -7.39 -2.99 1.56
C LEU A 46 -6.15 -2.15 1.83
N ILE A 47 -5.93 -1.15 1.00
CA ILE A 47 -4.79 -0.25 1.15
C ILE A 47 -5.30 1.08 1.70
N ASP A 48 -4.68 1.53 2.80
CA ASP A 48 -4.96 2.83 3.37
C ASP A 48 -4.23 3.86 2.52
N GLU A 49 -4.98 4.65 1.77
CA GLU A 49 -4.42 5.60 0.81
C GLU A 49 -3.46 6.58 1.48
N THR A 50 -3.87 7.15 2.60
CA THR A 50 -3.04 8.13 3.30
C THR A 50 -1.76 7.48 3.82
N GLN A 51 -1.89 6.32 4.44
CA GLN A 51 -0.74 5.61 4.97
C GLN A 51 0.21 5.17 3.86
N PHE A 52 -0.35 4.84 2.70
CA PHE A 52 0.48 4.43 1.57
C PHE A 52 1.42 5.56 1.16
N PHE A 53 0.88 6.77 0.99
CA PHE A 53 1.70 7.89 0.57
C PHE A 53 2.67 8.33 1.66
N ASP A 54 2.28 8.23 2.92
CA ASP A 54 3.20 8.47 4.02
C ASP A 54 4.36 7.48 4.01
N TRP A 55 4.04 6.22 3.73
CA TRP A 55 5.05 5.17 3.65
C TRP A 55 6.03 5.42 2.49
N VAL A 56 5.50 5.86 1.35
CA VAL A 56 6.33 6.20 0.20
C VAL A 56 7.28 7.35 0.55
N GLU A 57 6.77 8.35 1.23
CA GLU A 57 7.59 9.48 1.66
C GLU A 57 8.71 9.05 2.60
N GLU A 58 8.39 8.16 3.54
CA GLU A 58 9.40 7.63 4.47
C GLU A 58 10.52 6.94 3.73
N LYS A 59 10.15 6.10 2.75
CA LYS A 59 11.16 5.35 1.99
C LYS A 59 12.00 6.27 1.14
N ASN A 60 11.38 7.28 0.56
CA ASN A 60 12.08 8.20 -0.31
C ASN A 60 12.95 9.17 0.50
N GLY A 61 12.40 9.69 1.58
CA GLY A 61 13.11 10.64 2.43
C GLY A 61 14.34 10.04 3.10
N GLY A 62 14.26 8.78 3.43
CA GLY A 62 15.36 8.11 4.09
C GLY A 62 16.60 7.93 3.23
N GLU A 63 16.49 8.18 1.96
CA GLU A 63 17.59 7.99 1.03
C GLU A 63 18.38 9.27 0.75
N VAL A 64 17.94 10.33 1.24
CA VAL A 64 18.59 11.62 0.98
C VAL A 64 19.78 11.84 1.88
#